data_b63f786b4dd2f546c53b979755790b92
#
_entry.id   b63f786b4dd2f546c53b979755790b92
#
_cell.length_a   1.000
_cell.length_b   1.000
_cell.length_c   1.000
_cell.angle_alpha   90.00
_cell.angle_beta   90.00
_cell.angle_gamma   90.00
#
_symmetry.space_group_name_H-M   'P 1'
#
loop_
_entity.id
_entity.type
_entity.pdbx_description
1 polymer ?
#
loop_
_entity_poly.entity_id
_entity_poly.type
_entity_poly.pdbx_seq_one_letter_code
_entity_poly.pdbx_strand_id
1 'polypeptide(L)' 'MTTKLERQGAILRLVGERHIATQAELADALRREGIDAVQATVSRDIQQLGLVKVRNAEGRLVYAMQDRKSVV' A
#
# COMPACT_ATOMS: atom_id res chain seq x y z
N MET A 1 10.29 -15.38 8.58
CA MET A 1 9.75 -14.14 9.16
C MET A 1 9.94 -12.99 8.20
N THR A 2 8.91 -12.23 7.96
CA THR A 2 8.97 -11.13 6.99
C THR A 2 9.51 -9.89 7.65
N THR A 3 10.51 -9.27 7.06
CA THR A 3 11.06 -8.05 7.60
C THR A 3 10.18 -6.86 7.20
N LYS A 4 10.37 -5.75 7.89
CA LYS A 4 9.64 -4.53 7.56
C LYS A 4 9.92 -4.12 6.12
N LEU A 5 11.17 -4.25 5.69
CA LEU A 5 11.55 -3.87 4.34
C LEU A 5 10.84 -4.72 3.30
N GLU A 6 10.76 -6.02 3.54
CA GLU A 6 10.07 -6.91 2.62
C GLU A 6 8.59 -6.58 2.59
N ARG A 7 8.00 -6.30 3.75
CA ARG A 7 6.59 -5.98 3.82
C ARG A 7 6.29 -4.68 3.08
N GLN A 8 7.09 -3.66 3.31
CA GLN A 8 6.86 -2.37 2.65
C GLN A 8 7.08 -2.48 1.15
N GLY A 9 8.05 -3.27 0.71
CA GLY A 9 8.23 -3.52 -0.71
C GLY A 9 7.03 -4.18 -1.33
N ALA A 10 6.43 -5.16 -0.63
CA ALA A 10 5.25 -5.82 -1.11
C ALA A 10 4.06 -4.86 -1.17
N ILE A 11 3.94 -3.97 -0.18
CA ILE A 11 2.87 -2.98 -0.18
C ILE A 11 2.98 -2.09 -1.41
N LEU A 12 4.16 -1.59 -1.70
CA LEU A 12 4.36 -0.73 -2.86
C LEU A 12 4.00 -1.45 -4.16
N ARG A 13 4.40 -2.71 -4.27
CA ARG A 13 4.09 -3.49 -5.45
C ARG A 13 2.59 -3.70 -5.58
N LEU A 14 1.93 -4.04 -4.48
CA LEU A 14 0.51 -4.32 -4.52
C LEU A 14 -0.31 -3.09 -4.87
N VAL A 15 0.03 -1.93 -4.30
CA VAL A 15 -0.73 -0.73 -4.62
C VAL A 15 -0.48 -0.28 -6.06
N GLY A 16 0.64 -0.67 -6.64
CA GLY A 16 0.92 -0.35 -8.04
C GLY A 16 0.25 -1.31 -9.01
N GLU A 17 0.00 -2.54 -8.59
CA GLU A 17 -0.59 -3.55 -9.47
C GLU A 17 -2.07 -3.73 -9.30
N ARG A 18 -2.62 -3.41 -8.14
CA ARG A 18 -4.01 -3.61 -7.86
C ARG A 18 -4.66 -2.34 -7.39
N HIS A 19 -5.97 -2.29 -7.49
CA HIS A 19 -6.72 -1.13 -7.04
C HIS A 19 -7.10 -1.36 -5.58
N ILE A 20 -6.20 -1.04 -4.68
CA ILE A 20 -6.40 -1.22 -3.25
C ILE A 20 -7.02 0.05 -2.69
N ALA A 21 -8.22 -0.05 -2.20
CA ALA A 21 -8.96 1.12 -1.72
C ALA A 21 -8.96 1.26 -0.20
N THR A 22 -8.76 0.17 0.54
CA THR A 22 -8.81 0.23 2.00
C THR A 22 -7.62 -0.48 2.61
N GLN A 23 -7.36 -0.17 3.88
CA GLN A 23 -6.28 -0.83 4.61
C GLN A 23 -6.57 -2.31 4.78
N ALA A 24 -7.85 -2.66 4.95
CA ALA A 24 -8.23 -4.05 5.10
C ALA A 24 -7.93 -4.84 3.84
N GLU A 25 -8.18 -4.24 2.68
CA GLU A 25 -7.86 -4.89 1.42
C GLU A 25 -6.36 -5.13 1.30
N LEU A 26 -5.57 -4.16 1.71
CA LEU A 26 -4.13 -4.28 1.63
C LEU A 26 -3.63 -5.36 2.59
N ALA A 27 -4.16 -5.40 3.80
CA ALA A 27 -3.78 -6.43 4.76
C ALA A 27 -4.12 -7.82 4.24
N ASP A 28 -5.28 -7.95 3.60
CA ASP A 28 -5.71 -9.21 3.05
C ASP A 28 -4.81 -9.65 1.89
N ALA A 29 -4.45 -8.70 1.02
CA ALA A 29 -3.57 -8.99 -0.10
C ALA A 29 -2.18 -9.43 0.39
N LEU A 30 -1.67 -8.80 1.45
CA LEU A 30 -0.40 -9.20 2.03
C LEU A 30 -0.48 -10.61 2.59
N ARG A 31 -1.59 -10.94 3.25
CA ARG A 31 -1.75 -12.25 3.83
C ARG A 31 -1.75 -13.32 2.75
N ARG A 32 -2.35 -13.03 1.61
CA ARG A 32 -2.37 -13.97 0.50
C ARG A 32 -0.98 -14.23 -0.06
N GLU A 33 -0.07 -13.30 0.15
CA GLU A 33 1.30 -13.49 -0.29
C GLU A 33 2.18 -14.08 0.81
N GLY A 34 1.58 -14.49 1.90
CA GLY A 34 2.34 -15.09 2.99
C GLY A 34 2.93 -14.08 3.94
N ILE A 35 2.52 -12.82 3.86
CA ILE A 35 3.02 -11.79 4.75
C ILE A 35 1.98 -11.53 5.81
N ASP A 36 2.29 -11.84 7.05
CA ASP A 36 1.34 -11.70 8.13
C ASP A 36 1.46 -10.28 8.71
N ALA A 37 0.49 -9.46 8.42
CA ALA A 37 0.48 -8.09 8.91
C ALA A 37 -0.94 -7.73 9.34
N VAL A 38 -1.06 -7.20 10.56
CA VAL A 38 -2.36 -6.76 11.04
C VAL A 38 -2.64 -5.37 10.51
N GLN A 39 -3.89 -4.96 10.56
CA GLN A 39 -4.30 -3.69 9.96
C GLN A 39 -3.57 -2.50 10.57
N ALA A 40 -3.31 -2.54 11.89
CA ALA A 40 -2.59 -1.45 12.54
C ALA A 40 -1.18 -1.31 11.97
N THR A 41 -0.51 -2.43 11.68
CA THR A 41 0.81 -2.40 11.09
C THR A 41 0.76 -1.85 9.67
N VAL A 42 -0.25 -2.27 8.91
CA VAL A 42 -0.44 -1.79 7.55
C VAL A 42 -0.68 -0.27 7.55
N SER A 43 -1.50 0.20 8.48
CA SER A 43 -1.78 1.62 8.58
C SER A 43 -0.52 2.42 8.85
N ARG A 44 0.32 1.91 9.73
CA ARG A 44 1.58 2.57 10.04
C ARG A 44 2.52 2.57 8.83
N ASP A 45 2.58 1.46 8.10
CA ASP A 45 3.41 1.39 6.91
C ASP A 45 2.95 2.35 5.84
N ILE A 46 1.64 2.50 5.69
CA ILE A 46 1.08 3.43 4.73
C ILE A 46 1.57 4.84 5.03
N GLN A 47 1.56 5.21 6.31
CA GLN A 47 2.02 6.53 6.71
C GLN A 47 3.52 6.70 6.47
N GLN A 48 4.29 5.68 6.79
CA GLN A 48 5.73 5.75 6.62
C GLN A 48 6.14 5.81 5.16
N LEU A 49 5.40 5.13 4.31
CA LEU A 49 5.70 5.12 2.89
C LEU A 49 5.16 6.37 2.18
N GLY A 50 4.31 7.12 2.85
CA GLY A 50 3.75 8.31 2.24
C GLY A 50 2.70 8.00 1.19
N LEU A 51 1.99 6.89 1.34
CA LEU A 51 0.94 6.56 0.38
C LEU A 51 -0.25 7.49 0.56
N VAL A 52 -0.87 7.84 -0.55
CA VAL A 52 -2.02 8.72 -0.56
C VAL A 52 -3.13 8.06 -1.36
N LYS A 53 -4.35 8.55 -1.21
CA LYS A 53 -5.44 8.04 -2.00
C LYS A 53 -5.66 8.95 -3.18
N VAL A 54 -5.72 8.37 -4.36
CA VAL A 54 -5.96 9.12 -5.58
C VAL A 54 -7.11 8.47 -6.32
N ARG A 55 -7.77 9.24 -7.17
CA ARG A 55 -8.88 8.74 -7.94
C ARG A 55 -8.33 8.11 -9.22
N ASN A 56 -8.65 6.85 -9.44
CA ASN A 56 -8.16 6.19 -10.65
C ASN A 56 -9.05 6.49 -11.84
N ALA A 57 -8.75 5.88 -12.97
CA ALA A 57 -9.50 6.13 -14.19
C ALA A 57 -10.97 5.75 -14.07
N GLU A 58 -11.29 4.84 -13.17
CA GLU A 58 -12.65 4.41 -12.96
C GLU A 58 -13.40 5.25 -11.93
N GLY A 59 -12.75 6.25 -11.39
CA GLY A 59 -13.36 7.12 -10.42
C GLY A 59 -13.31 6.63 -8.99
N ARG A 60 -12.57 5.55 -8.72
CA ARG A 60 -12.45 5.01 -7.37
C ARG A 60 -11.22 5.56 -6.67
N LEU A 61 -11.34 5.80 -5.38
CA LEU A 61 -10.19 6.24 -4.60
C LEU A 61 -9.38 5.02 -4.20
N VAL A 62 -8.13 4.98 -4.61
CA VAL A 62 -7.25 3.85 -4.31
C VAL A 62 -5.92 4.40 -3.80
N TYR A 63 -5.18 3.58 -3.08
CA TYR A 63 -3.88 3.98 -2.59
C TYR A 63 -2.87 4.01 -3.74
N ALA A 64 -1.97 4.98 -3.68
CA ALA A 64 -0.91 5.10 -4.67
C ALA A 64 0.29 5.76 -4.01
N MET A 65 1.45 5.57 -4.59
CA MET A 65 2.64 6.24 -4.12
C MET A 65 2.52 7.71 -4.47
N GLN A 66 2.90 8.54 -3.50
CA GLN A 66 2.91 9.97 -3.76
C GLN A 66 4.08 10.27 -4.68
N ASP A 67 3.78 10.81 -5.84
CA ASP A 67 4.82 11.11 -6.82
C ASP A 67 5.45 12.44 -6.50
N ARG A 68 6.71 12.44 -6.05
CA ARG A 68 7.33 13.61 -5.64
C ARG A 68 8.06 14.18 -6.68
N LYS A 69 7.87 14.04 -7.70
CA LYS A 69 8.61 14.59 -8.70
C LYS A 69 8.86 15.87 -8.61
N SER A 70 9.01 16.41 -8.17
CA SER A 70 9.36 17.44 -8.14
C SER A 70 9.91 18.17 -8.27
N VAL A 71 10.15 18.51 -8.36
CA VAL A 71 10.58 19.23 -8.36
C VAL A 71 11.15 20.03 -8.69
N VAL A 72 11.25 20.54 -8.83
CA VAL A 72 11.92 21.34 -9.14
C VAL A 72 12.09 21.91 -9.21
#